data_93631f8c30e34c7dd1be7774ac0172f6
#
_entry.id   93631f8c30e34c7dd1be7774ac0172f6
#
_cell.length_a   1.000
_cell.length_b   1.000
_cell.length_c   1.000
_cell.angle_alpha   90.00
_cell.angle_beta   90.00
_cell.angle_gamma   90.00
#
_symmetry.space_group_name_H-M   'P 1'
#
loop_
_entity.id
_entity.type
_entity.pdbx_description
1 polymer ?
#
loop_
_entity_poly.entity_id
_entity_poly.type
_entity_poly.pdbx_seq_one_letter_code
_entity_poly.pdbx_strand_id
1 'polypeptide(L)'
;PALLRRFHEATAQNAPDVVVWGSGTPMREFLHVDDMAAASIHVMELAHEVWLENTQPMLSHINVGTGVDCTIRELAQTIAKVVGYKGRVVFDA
;
A
#
# COMPACT_ATOMS: atom_id res chain seq x y z
N PRO A 1 5.38 -3.91 4.76
CA PRO A 1 5.77 -4.64 5.98
C PRO A 1 6.79 -3.94 6.86
N ALA A 2 7.77 -3.22 6.26
CA ALA A 2 8.80 -2.56 7.05
C ALA A 2 8.22 -1.51 8.00
N LEU A 3 7.28 -0.69 7.53
CA LEU A 3 6.66 0.34 8.35
C LEU A 3 5.79 -0.27 9.45
N LEU A 4 5.01 -1.27 9.12
CA LEU A 4 4.19 -1.99 10.09
C LEU A 4 5.04 -2.61 11.20
N ARG A 5 6.15 -3.25 10.84
CA ARG A 5 7.10 -3.85 11.78
C ARG A 5 7.71 -2.80 12.71
N ARG A 6 8.10 -1.65 12.17
CA ARG A 6 8.69 -0.56 12.97
C ARG A 6 7.71 -0.03 14.01
N PHE A 7 6.45 0.16 13.65
CA PHE A 7 5.43 0.58 14.60
C PHE A 7 5.15 -0.48 15.65
N HIS A 8 5.12 -1.75 15.25
CA HIS A 8 4.93 -2.86 16.19
C HIS A 8 6.08 -2.91 17.22
N GLU A 9 7.32 -2.84 16.76
CA GLU A 9 8.49 -2.84 17.64
C GLU A 9 8.51 -1.62 18.56
N ALA A 10 8.17 -0.45 18.04
CA ALA A 10 8.10 0.77 18.84
C ALA A 10 7.04 0.67 19.93
N THR A 11 5.90 0.05 19.63
CA THR A 11 4.84 -0.18 20.62
C THR A 11 5.32 -1.11 21.72
N ALA A 12 5.98 -2.21 21.34
CA ALA A 12 6.48 -3.19 22.31
C ALA A 12 7.56 -2.60 23.22
N GLN A 13 8.36 -1.65 22.74
CA GLN A 13 9.46 -1.04 23.47
C GLN A 13 9.08 0.29 24.11
N ASN A 14 7.84 0.75 23.96
CA ASN A 14 7.37 2.07 24.41
C ASN A 14 8.25 3.21 23.90
N ALA A 15 8.69 3.11 22.64
CA ALA A 15 9.51 4.16 22.03
C ALA A 15 8.73 5.47 21.94
N PRO A 16 9.35 6.63 22.27
CA PRO A 16 8.64 7.91 22.27
C PRO A 16 8.30 8.40 20.86
N ASP A 17 9.12 8.05 19.87
CA ASP A 17 8.96 8.50 18.48
C ASP A 17 9.18 7.35 17.51
N VAL A 18 8.49 7.43 16.36
CA VAL A 18 8.82 6.65 15.16
C VAL A 18 9.11 7.66 14.05
N VAL A 19 10.30 7.55 13.45
CA VAL A 19 10.71 8.42 12.35
C VAL A 19 10.36 7.77 11.03
N VAL A 20 9.60 8.47 10.21
CA VAL A 20 9.25 8.07 8.85
C VAL A 20 10.06 8.92 7.87
N TRP A 21 10.80 8.29 6.98
CA TRP A 21 11.61 9.01 6.02
C TRP A 21 10.74 9.74 4.99
N GLY A 22 11.13 10.97 4.68
CA GLY A 22 10.42 11.81 3.73
C GLY A 22 9.35 12.68 4.39
N SER A 23 8.65 13.45 3.56
CA SER A 23 7.62 14.39 4.01
C SER A 23 6.29 13.71 4.38
N GLY A 24 6.09 12.48 3.96
CA GLY A 24 4.81 11.79 4.10
C GLY A 24 3.77 12.18 3.04
N THR A 25 4.12 13.04 2.08
CA THR A 25 3.20 13.49 1.03
C THR A 25 3.07 12.55 -0.16
N PRO A 26 4.06 11.70 -0.52
CA PRO A 26 3.88 10.77 -1.64
C PRO A 26 2.63 9.90 -1.45
N MET A 27 1.94 9.65 -2.55
CA MET A 27 0.70 8.87 -2.56
C MET A 27 0.97 7.47 -3.12
N ARG A 28 0.27 6.48 -2.57
CA ARG A 28 0.36 5.08 -2.99
C ARG A 28 -1.02 4.44 -2.93
N GLU A 29 -1.25 3.48 -3.82
CA GLU A 29 -2.37 2.56 -3.68
C GLU A 29 -1.90 1.30 -2.97
N PHE A 30 -2.72 0.81 -2.07
CA PHE A 30 -2.45 -0.43 -1.36
C PHE A 30 -3.56 -1.43 -1.66
N LEU A 31 -3.17 -2.62 -2.09
CA LEU A 31 -4.09 -3.67 -2.48
C LEU A 31 -3.81 -4.91 -1.65
N HIS A 32 -4.87 -5.48 -1.05
CA HIS A 32 -4.74 -6.73 -0.32
C HIS A 32 -4.31 -7.86 -1.26
N VAL A 33 -3.46 -8.75 -0.78
CA VAL A 33 -2.90 -9.83 -1.60
C VAL A 33 -3.98 -10.74 -2.21
N ASP A 34 -5.05 -11.00 -1.47
CA ASP A 34 -6.16 -11.83 -1.97
C ASP A 34 -6.90 -11.14 -3.11
N ASP A 35 -7.04 -9.82 -3.06
CA ASP A 35 -7.67 -9.04 -4.12
C ASP A 35 -6.79 -9.04 -5.37
N MET A 36 -5.47 -8.95 -5.22
CA MET A 36 -4.54 -9.06 -6.33
C MET A 36 -4.63 -10.45 -6.99
N ALA A 37 -4.71 -11.51 -6.20
CA ALA A 37 -4.85 -12.87 -6.70
C ALA A 37 -6.16 -13.05 -7.45
N ALA A 38 -7.28 -12.57 -6.90
CA ALA A 38 -8.59 -12.63 -7.53
C ALA A 38 -8.62 -11.87 -8.86
N ALA A 39 -8.04 -10.67 -8.89
CA ALA A 39 -7.94 -9.87 -10.10
C ALA A 39 -7.08 -10.56 -11.17
N SER A 40 -5.99 -11.20 -10.77
CA SER A 40 -5.11 -11.95 -11.69
C SER A 40 -5.86 -13.11 -12.35
N ILE A 41 -6.64 -13.86 -11.57
CA ILE A 41 -7.45 -14.95 -12.10
C ILE A 41 -8.51 -14.41 -13.06
N HIS A 42 -9.18 -13.31 -12.69
CA HIS A 42 -10.18 -12.68 -13.55
C HIS A 42 -9.60 -12.28 -14.90
N VAL A 43 -8.42 -11.66 -14.92
CA VAL A 43 -7.76 -11.25 -16.17
C VAL A 43 -7.40 -12.48 -17.01
N MET A 44 -6.92 -13.57 -16.39
CA MET A 44 -6.58 -14.79 -17.11
C MET A 44 -7.81 -15.47 -17.76
N GLU A 45 -8.98 -15.27 -17.18
CA GLU A 45 -10.25 -15.85 -17.69
C GLU A 45 -10.94 -14.98 -18.73
N LEU A 46 -10.42 -13.79 -19.03
CA LEU A 46 -11.00 -12.94 -20.06
C LEU A 46 -10.93 -13.59 -21.44
N ALA A 47 -11.99 -13.40 -22.23
CA ALA A 47 -11.96 -13.81 -23.63
C ALA A 47 -10.84 -13.06 -24.35
N HIS A 48 -10.21 -13.71 -25.32
CA HIS A 48 -9.09 -13.16 -26.07
C HIS A 48 -9.41 -11.79 -26.69
N GLU A 49 -10.60 -11.62 -27.22
CA GLU A 49 -11.06 -10.37 -27.81
C GLU A 49 -11.10 -9.23 -26.77
N VAL A 50 -11.57 -9.52 -25.56
CA VAL A 50 -11.62 -8.54 -24.47
C VAL A 50 -10.21 -8.15 -24.05
N TRP A 51 -9.29 -9.11 -23.98
CA TRP A 51 -7.88 -8.84 -23.71
C TRP A 51 -7.29 -7.91 -24.76
N LEU A 52 -7.52 -8.17 -26.04
CA LEU A 52 -6.99 -7.37 -27.13
C LEU A 52 -7.57 -5.93 -27.14
N GLU A 53 -8.81 -5.74 -26.70
CA GLU A 53 -9.43 -4.42 -26.60
C GLU A 53 -8.78 -3.54 -25.54
N ASN A 54 -8.18 -4.15 -24.51
CA ASN A 54 -7.63 -3.45 -23.36
C ASN A 54 -6.10 -3.45 -23.29
N THR A 55 -5.43 -4.02 -24.29
CA THR A 55 -3.98 -4.09 -24.36
C THR A 55 -3.49 -3.71 -25.75
N GLN A 56 -2.20 -3.42 -25.87
CA GLN A 56 -1.54 -3.09 -27.12
C GLN A 56 -0.28 -3.95 -27.28
N PRO A 57 0.23 -4.17 -28.50
CA PRO A 57 1.39 -5.05 -28.73
C PRO A 57 2.61 -4.77 -27.86
N MET A 58 2.91 -3.52 -27.57
CA MET A 58 4.03 -3.14 -26.69
C MET A 58 3.58 -2.77 -25.28
N LEU A 59 2.27 -2.80 -25.02
CA LEU A 59 1.65 -2.44 -23.74
C LEU A 59 0.64 -3.53 -23.37
N SER A 60 1.14 -4.74 -23.15
CA SER A 60 0.31 -5.91 -22.89
C SER A 60 -0.03 -6.12 -21.41
N HIS A 61 0.33 -5.17 -20.54
CA HIS A 61 0.01 -5.23 -19.13
C HIS A 61 -1.33 -4.56 -18.81
N ILE A 62 -1.93 -4.95 -17.71
CA ILE A 62 -3.13 -4.35 -17.14
C ILE A 62 -2.80 -3.97 -15.70
N ASN A 63 -3.02 -2.69 -15.34
CA ASN A 63 -2.81 -2.22 -13.98
C ASN A 63 -3.97 -2.66 -13.08
N VAL A 64 -3.64 -3.10 -11.87
CA VAL A 64 -4.62 -3.51 -10.87
C VAL A 64 -4.38 -2.71 -9.60
N GLY A 65 -5.41 -2.04 -9.10
CA GLY A 65 -5.34 -1.26 -7.87
C GLY A 65 -6.73 -1.06 -7.28
N THR A 66 -6.78 -0.39 -6.14
CA THR A 66 -8.06 -0.10 -5.46
C THR A 66 -8.80 1.08 -6.08
N GLY A 67 -8.12 1.90 -6.87
CA GLY A 67 -8.65 3.18 -7.35
C GLY A 67 -8.64 4.28 -6.31
N VAL A 68 -8.13 4.01 -5.11
CA VAL A 68 -8.05 4.97 -4.00
C VAL A 68 -6.60 5.09 -3.55
N ASP A 69 -6.06 6.30 -3.68
CA ASP A 69 -4.71 6.59 -3.20
C ASP A 69 -4.75 7.06 -1.75
N CYS A 70 -3.67 6.78 -1.00
CA CYS A 70 -3.46 7.42 0.29
C CYS A 70 -2.01 7.92 0.39
N THR A 71 -1.80 8.94 1.21
CA THR A 71 -0.45 9.43 1.47
C THR A 71 0.29 8.49 2.42
N ILE A 72 1.61 8.54 2.39
CA ILE A 72 2.43 7.79 3.36
C ILE A 72 2.13 8.27 4.78
N ARG A 73 1.83 9.56 4.95
CA ARG A 73 1.39 10.11 6.25
C ARG A 73 0.12 9.44 6.76
N GLU A 74 -0.89 9.32 5.91
CA GLU A 74 -2.15 8.65 6.26
C GLU A 74 -1.92 7.17 6.58
N LEU A 75 -1.07 6.50 5.81
CA LEU A 75 -0.71 5.10 6.06
C LEU A 75 -0.05 4.95 7.42
N ALA A 76 0.95 5.80 7.73
CA ALA A 76 1.66 5.74 9.01
C ALA A 76 0.71 5.98 10.19
N GLN A 77 -0.19 6.94 10.07
CA GLN A 77 -1.18 7.23 11.10
C GLN A 77 -2.15 6.06 11.30
N THR A 78 -2.57 5.42 10.21
CA THR A 78 -3.44 4.25 10.26
C THR A 78 -2.75 3.08 10.95
N ILE A 79 -1.49 2.80 10.59
CA ILE A 79 -0.72 1.73 11.20
C ILE A 79 -0.54 1.98 12.70
N ALA A 80 -0.19 3.20 13.09
CA ALA A 80 -0.04 3.57 14.50
C ALA A 80 -1.32 3.29 15.28
N LYS A 81 -2.46 3.63 14.71
CA LYS A 81 -3.77 3.40 15.33
C LYS A 81 -4.07 1.90 15.47
N VAL A 82 -3.81 1.13 14.42
CA VAL A 82 -4.11 -0.32 14.40
C VAL A 82 -3.25 -1.07 15.42
N VAL A 83 -1.96 -0.77 15.53
CA VAL A 83 -1.06 -1.44 16.48
C VAL A 83 -1.15 -0.87 17.90
N GLY A 84 -1.88 0.24 18.09
CA GLY A 84 -2.00 0.87 19.39
C GLY A 84 -0.79 1.67 19.82
N TYR A 85 0.00 2.20 18.88
CA TYR A 85 1.15 3.03 19.18
C TYR A 85 0.68 4.39 19.73
N LYS A 86 1.21 4.76 20.89
CA LYS A 86 0.82 5.99 21.59
C LYS A 86 1.88 7.11 21.52
N GLY A 87 3.02 6.83 20.91
CA GLY A 87 4.09 7.80 20.74
C GLY A 87 3.82 8.76 19.58
N ARG A 88 4.85 9.47 19.18
CA ARG A 88 4.78 10.48 18.13
C ARG A 88 5.36 9.94 16.82
N VAL A 89 4.68 10.24 15.71
CA VAL A 89 5.17 9.95 14.36
C VAL A 89 5.87 11.19 13.83
N VAL A 90 7.14 11.08 13.49
CA VAL A 90 7.97 12.18 12.98
C VAL A 90 8.36 11.92 11.55
N PHE A 91 8.16 12.91 10.68
CA PHE A 91 8.53 12.81 9.26
C PHE A 91 9.85 13.55 9.02
N ASP A 92 10.82 12.82 8.48
CA ASP A 92 12.15 13.34 8.18
C ASP A 92 12.22 13.66 6.68
N ALA A 93 11.90 14.89 6.35
CA ALA A 93 11.88 15.38 4.96
C ALA A 93 13.29 15.62 4.40
#